data_0486e843b5aa70e95db3325f85f27c90
#
_entry.id   0486e843b5aa70e95db3325f85f27c90
#
_cell.length_a   1.000
_cell.length_b   1.000
_cell.length_c   1.000
_cell.angle_alpha   90.00
_cell.angle_beta   90.00
_cell.angle_gamma   90.00
#
_symmetry.space_group_name_H-M   'P 1'
#
loop_
_entity.id
_entity.type
_entity.pdbx_description
1 polymer ?
#
loop_
_entity_poly.entity_id
_entity_poly.type
_entity_poly.pdbx_seq_one_letter_code
_entity_poly.pdbx_strand_id
1 'polypeptide(L)'
;MTYAAFRSAMAGVNDLLCTVNLMSWDARTVMPPGGVASRGLQIATVTGLARDIATGDAMRRALDGARAELATAPSDDPRLLELAQAAAGIATLSRIPAALIHEIAELKTTAHAAWVAARQANDFAAYAPLLTRMLDMQREVSAAIGGGAHPYDPLLGAFEPGMTLAALRPIYARLKSALVPLIVKATAAPPPRTDFLARSYPIPAQKAFALSIAGGMGYDMARGRLDDTVHPFEISFTRNDVRITSRFRETWLPGGMFALWHEAGHAMYEQGVAAEHTRSIFATDLVNLYAVGGASFGMHESQSRLWENRVGRARRFWDLHFAELQSHFPDQLADVTATEFWRSVNQVRPSLIRVEADELTYDLHIILRSEIEADLMTGELHAADLPAVWAEKMRDYLGVEVPDDTRGVLQDVHWSQGYVGSFPTYTLGNIMGSQLFAKALTVPGVAAGLELGHYAPLKDWLTDQVYRHGRRFTPAELLLRVTGTGLDPAPYLDDLAAKVDALIA
;
A
#
# COMPACT_ATOMS: atom_id res chain seq x y z
N MET A 1 -21.48 -31.33 -7.02
CA MET A 1 -20.06 -30.90 -7.10
C MET A 1 -19.50 -30.94 -5.69
N THR A 2 -18.19 -31.03 -5.52
CA THR A 2 -17.51 -31.22 -4.23
C THR A 2 -16.72 -29.96 -3.84
N TYR A 3 -16.26 -29.89 -2.59
CA TYR A 3 -15.31 -28.87 -2.14
C TYR A 3 -14.04 -28.84 -3.03
N ALA A 4 -13.57 -30.02 -3.49
CA ALA A 4 -12.44 -30.09 -4.42
C ALA A 4 -12.74 -29.39 -5.77
N ALA A 5 -13.98 -29.51 -6.28
CA ALA A 5 -14.38 -28.82 -7.50
C ALA A 5 -14.45 -27.29 -7.31
N PHE A 6 -14.92 -26.83 -6.16
CA PHE A 6 -14.87 -25.40 -5.79
C PHE A 6 -13.40 -24.90 -5.73
N ARG A 7 -12.51 -25.61 -5.04
CA ARG A 7 -11.09 -25.28 -4.95
C ARG A 7 -10.43 -25.21 -6.34
N SER A 8 -10.77 -26.13 -7.23
CA SER A 8 -10.24 -26.13 -8.61
C SER A 8 -10.73 -24.90 -9.40
N ALA A 9 -11.98 -24.50 -9.25
CA ALA A 9 -12.51 -23.30 -9.90
C ALA A 9 -11.85 -22.02 -9.37
N MET A 10 -11.70 -21.90 -8.05
CA MET A 10 -10.98 -20.78 -7.42
C MET A 10 -9.51 -20.70 -7.84
N ALA A 11 -8.85 -21.85 -7.96
CA ALA A 11 -7.48 -21.91 -8.46
C ALA A 11 -7.36 -21.36 -9.88
N GLY A 12 -8.32 -21.67 -10.76
CA GLY A 12 -8.37 -21.11 -12.11
C GLY A 12 -8.52 -19.57 -12.12
N VAL A 13 -9.37 -19.02 -11.24
CA VAL A 13 -9.49 -17.57 -11.07
C VAL A 13 -8.16 -16.94 -10.61
N ASN A 14 -7.55 -17.53 -9.58
CA ASN A 14 -6.26 -17.03 -9.06
C ASN A 14 -5.16 -17.09 -10.13
N ASP A 15 -5.05 -18.17 -10.90
CA ASP A 15 -4.04 -18.33 -11.96
C ASP A 15 -4.19 -17.27 -13.05
N LEU A 16 -5.42 -16.90 -13.44
CA LEU A 16 -5.69 -15.83 -14.39
C LEU A 16 -5.26 -14.47 -13.80
N LEU A 17 -5.57 -14.20 -12.53
CA LEU A 17 -5.17 -12.96 -11.87
C LEU A 17 -3.64 -12.88 -11.67
N CYS A 18 -2.97 -14.00 -11.39
CA CYS A 18 -1.50 -14.07 -11.41
C CYS A 18 -0.94 -13.73 -12.80
N THR A 19 -1.62 -14.17 -13.86
CA THR A 19 -1.25 -13.81 -15.25
C THR A 19 -1.42 -12.31 -15.49
N VAL A 20 -2.51 -11.69 -14.99
CA VAL A 20 -2.72 -10.24 -15.02
C VAL A 20 -1.60 -9.51 -14.29
N ASN A 21 -1.20 -9.97 -13.11
CA ASN A 21 -0.09 -9.40 -12.36
C ASN A 21 1.23 -9.48 -13.16
N LEU A 22 1.51 -10.61 -13.81
CA LEU A 22 2.71 -10.76 -14.66
C LEU A 22 2.70 -9.80 -15.84
N MET A 23 1.56 -9.66 -16.51
CA MET A 23 1.42 -8.69 -17.61
C MET A 23 1.56 -7.24 -17.13
N SER A 24 1.09 -6.95 -15.92
CA SER A 24 1.20 -5.63 -15.29
C SER A 24 2.66 -5.31 -14.89
N TRP A 25 3.37 -6.29 -14.35
CA TRP A 25 4.81 -6.17 -14.08
C TRP A 25 5.59 -5.87 -15.36
N ASP A 26 5.39 -6.67 -16.41
CA ASP A 26 6.06 -6.50 -17.70
C ASP A 26 5.78 -5.10 -18.30
N ALA A 27 4.50 -4.67 -18.26
CA ALA A 27 4.08 -3.36 -18.76
C ALA A 27 4.76 -2.17 -18.06
N ARG A 28 5.11 -2.33 -16.77
CA ARG A 28 5.70 -1.28 -15.94
C ARG A 28 7.23 -1.34 -15.87
N THR A 29 7.87 -2.39 -16.40
CA THR A 29 9.31 -2.63 -16.30
C THR A 29 9.99 -2.73 -17.66
N VAL A 30 9.77 -3.81 -18.39
CA VAL A 30 10.58 -4.19 -19.56
C VAL A 30 9.84 -4.18 -20.89
N MET A 31 8.54 -3.97 -20.90
CA MET A 31 7.73 -3.97 -22.13
C MET A 31 8.16 -2.84 -23.09
N PRO A 32 8.35 -3.11 -24.38
CA PRO A 32 8.57 -2.06 -25.37
C PRO A 32 7.42 -1.04 -25.41
N PRO A 33 7.70 0.29 -25.52
CA PRO A 33 6.65 1.33 -25.48
C PRO A 33 5.54 1.15 -26.50
N GLY A 34 5.82 0.57 -27.68
CA GLY A 34 4.81 0.27 -28.71
C GLY A 34 3.77 -0.79 -28.30
N GLY A 35 4.04 -1.56 -27.21
CA GLY A 35 3.15 -2.63 -26.72
C GLY A 35 1.98 -2.16 -25.88
N VAL A 36 1.95 -0.91 -25.41
CA VAL A 36 1.02 -0.41 -24.38
C VAL A 36 -0.44 -0.68 -24.70
N ALA A 37 -0.91 -0.31 -25.90
CA ALA A 37 -2.31 -0.47 -26.29
C ALA A 37 -2.73 -1.95 -26.32
N SER A 38 -1.92 -2.82 -26.93
CA SER A 38 -2.20 -4.26 -27.00
C SER A 38 -2.18 -4.90 -25.60
N ARG A 39 -1.24 -4.51 -24.72
CA ARG A 39 -1.14 -5.02 -23.37
C ARG A 39 -2.36 -4.65 -22.53
N GLY A 40 -2.87 -3.41 -22.67
CA GLY A 40 -4.13 -3.00 -22.02
C GLY A 40 -5.30 -3.90 -22.38
N LEU A 41 -5.49 -4.21 -23.69
CA LEU A 41 -6.54 -5.12 -24.15
C LEU A 41 -6.35 -6.54 -23.63
N GLN A 42 -5.12 -7.06 -23.61
CA GLN A 42 -4.80 -8.39 -23.07
C GLN A 42 -5.16 -8.48 -21.58
N ILE A 43 -4.75 -7.49 -20.77
CA ILE A 43 -5.07 -7.43 -19.34
C ILE A 43 -6.60 -7.40 -19.16
N ALA A 44 -7.31 -6.54 -19.89
CA ALA A 44 -8.76 -6.45 -19.80
C ALA A 44 -9.45 -7.79 -20.14
N THR A 45 -9.00 -8.47 -21.20
CA THR A 45 -9.52 -9.78 -21.60
C THR A 45 -9.33 -10.83 -20.51
N VAL A 46 -8.12 -10.96 -19.94
CA VAL A 46 -7.83 -11.98 -18.93
C VAL A 46 -8.55 -11.67 -17.61
N THR A 47 -8.65 -10.40 -17.22
CA THR A 47 -9.43 -9.95 -16.07
C THR A 47 -10.92 -10.26 -16.24
N GLY A 48 -11.46 -10.02 -17.44
CA GLY A 48 -12.83 -10.38 -17.80
C GLY A 48 -13.09 -11.88 -17.67
N LEU A 49 -12.20 -12.73 -18.19
CA LEU A 49 -12.28 -14.19 -18.05
C LEU A 49 -12.26 -14.64 -16.58
N ALA A 50 -11.37 -14.05 -15.77
CA ALA A 50 -11.31 -14.36 -14.32
C ALA A 50 -12.64 -14.01 -13.62
N ARG A 51 -13.22 -12.83 -13.94
CA ARG A 51 -14.53 -12.41 -13.43
C ARG A 51 -15.66 -13.35 -13.89
N ASP A 52 -15.69 -13.72 -15.16
CA ASP A 52 -16.74 -14.60 -15.71
C ASP A 52 -16.71 -15.99 -15.07
N ILE A 53 -15.51 -16.52 -14.80
CA ILE A 53 -15.36 -17.78 -14.06
C ILE A 53 -15.82 -17.60 -12.61
N ALA A 54 -15.39 -16.52 -11.94
CA ALA A 54 -15.75 -16.27 -10.55
C ALA A 54 -17.25 -16.08 -10.32
N THR A 55 -17.97 -15.43 -11.27
CA THR A 55 -19.39 -15.11 -11.14
C THR A 55 -20.31 -16.08 -11.93
N GLY A 56 -19.73 -17.01 -12.67
CA GLY A 56 -20.47 -17.91 -13.55
C GLY A 56 -21.24 -19.03 -12.83
N ASP A 57 -22.15 -19.68 -13.55
CA ASP A 57 -22.99 -20.78 -13.04
C ASP A 57 -22.18 -21.97 -12.55
N ALA A 58 -21.03 -22.26 -13.17
CA ALA A 58 -20.16 -23.34 -12.76
C ALA A 58 -19.59 -23.11 -11.34
N MET A 59 -19.14 -21.89 -11.05
CA MET A 59 -18.66 -21.50 -9.73
C MET A 59 -19.80 -21.56 -8.69
N ARG A 60 -20.98 -21.02 -9.03
CA ARG A 60 -22.15 -21.09 -8.14
C ARG A 60 -22.50 -22.53 -7.77
N ARG A 61 -22.62 -23.43 -8.78
CA ARG A 61 -22.87 -24.85 -8.53
C ARG A 61 -21.76 -25.55 -7.72
N ALA A 62 -20.51 -25.17 -7.94
CA ALA A 62 -19.37 -25.70 -7.18
C ALA A 62 -19.43 -25.27 -5.71
N LEU A 63 -19.74 -23.99 -5.46
CA LEU A 63 -19.91 -23.43 -4.11
C LEU A 63 -21.08 -24.09 -3.37
N ASP A 64 -22.24 -24.25 -4.01
CA ASP A 64 -23.41 -24.89 -3.41
C ASP A 64 -23.16 -26.39 -3.11
N GLY A 65 -22.48 -27.06 -4.02
CA GLY A 65 -22.09 -28.47 -3.80
C GLY A 65 -21.07 -28.63 -2.68
N ALA A 66 -20.11 -27.71 -2.54
CA ALA A 66 -19.16 -27.68 -1.43
C ALA A 66 -19.85 -27.39 -0.08
N ARG A 67 -20.82 -26.47 -0.05
CA ARG A 67 -21.66 -26.23 1.15
C ARG A 67 -22.45 -27.44 1.57
N ALA A 68 -23.06 -28.15 0.61
CA ALA A 68 -23.81 -29.38 0.89
C ALA A 68 -22.89 -30.49 1.43
N GLU A 69 -21.68 -30.64 0.87
CA GLU A 69 -20.66 -31.59 1.36
C GLU A 69 -20.25 -31.29 2.81
N LEU A 70 -20.11 -30.00 3.16
CA LEU A 70 -19.64 -29.56 4.48
C LEU A 70 -20.79 -29.23 5.47
N ALA A 71 -22.04 -29.54 5.12
CA ALA A 71 -23.20 -29.18 5.95
C ALA A 71 -23.16 -29.77 7.37
N THR A 72 -22.46 -30.91 7.56
CA THR A 72 -22.29 -31.59 8.86
C THR A 72 -20.87 -31.44 9.43
N ALA A 73 -20.01 -30.61 8.80
CA ALA A 73 -18.68 -30.36 9.31
C ALA A 73 -18.73 -29.60 10.64
N PRO A 74 -17.73 -29.73 11.53
CA PRO A 74 -17.61 -28.91 12.72
C PRO A 74 -17.58 -27.41 12.36
N SER A 75 -18.15 -26.56 13.22
CA SER A 75 -18.26 -25.13 12.96
C SER A 75 -16.91 -24.40 12.86
N ASP A 76 -15.84 -24.98 13.34
CA ASP A 76 -14.46 -24.50 13.29
C ASP A 76 -13.67 -25.08 12.10
N ASP A 77 -14.30 -25.85 11.22
CA ASP A 77 -13.66 -26.37 10.01
C ASP A 77 -13.22 -25.19 9.12
N PRO A 78 -11.91 -25.06 8.83
CA PRO A 78 -11.36 -23.92 8.07
C PRO A 78 -11.93 -23.81 6.65
N ARG A 79 -12.45 -24.90 6.08
CA ARG A 79 -13.07 -24.91 4.75
C ARG A 79 -14.38 -24.11 4.73
N LEU A 80 -15.11 -24.04 5.86
CA LEU A 80 -16.34 -23.23 5.97
C LEU A 80 -16.02 -21.73 5.85
N LEU A 81 -14.92 -21.28 6.44
CA LEU A 81 -14.47 -19.89 6.31
C LEU A 81 -14.08 -19.57 4.86
N GLU A 82 -13.38 -20.49 4.20
CA GLU A 82 -13.01 -20.33 2.79
C GLU A 82 -14.25 -20.19 1.89
N LEU A 83 -15.27 -21.02 2.09
CA LEU A 83 -16.54 -20.94 1.38
C LEU A 83 -17.29 -19.64 1.68
N ALA A 84 -17.29 -19.19 2.93
CA ALA A 84 -17.97 -17.97 3.34
C ALA A 84 -17.33 -16.73 2.69
N GLN A 85 -16.01 -16.64 2.71
CA GLN A 85 -15.28 -15.51 2.10
C GLN A 85 -15.44 -15.50 0.57
N ALA A 86 -15.32 -16.65 -0.09
CA ALA A 86 -15.55 -16.75 -1.52
C ALA A 86 -16.97 -16.32 -1.89
N ALA A 87 -17.97 -16.80 -1.14
CA ALA A 87 -19.36 -16.42 -1.37
C ALA A 87 -19.60 -14.92 -1.23
N ALA A 88 -19.03 -14.30 -0.19
CA ALA A 88 -19.14 -12.87 0.04
C ALA A 88 -18.49 -12.06 -1.09
N GLY A 89 -17.26 -12.44 -1.51
CA GLY A 89 -16.56 -11.79 -2.60
C GLY A 89 -17.30 -11.92 -3.94
N ILE A 90 -17.77 -13.12 -4.27
CA ILE A 90 -18.56 -13.39 -5.48
C ILE A 90 -19.87 -12.60 -5.46
N ALA A 91 -20.56 -12.56 -4.32
CA ALA A 91 -21.81 -11.79 -4.17
C ALA A 91 -21.57 -10.30 -4.39
N THR A 92 -20.49 -9.73 -3.84
CA THR A 92 -20.12 -8.32 -4.03
C THR A 92 -19.79 -8.03 -5.49
N LEU A 93 -18.90 -8.83 -6.11
CA LEU A 93 -18.52 -8.69 -7.50
C LEU A 93 -19.71 -8.81 -8.46
N SER A 94 -20.67 -9.70 -8.15
CA SER A 94 -21.87 -9.92 -8.99
C SER A 94 -22.88 -8.78 -8.94
N ARG A 95 -22.84 -7.92 -7.89
CA ARG A 95 -23.72 -6.74 -7.81
C ARG A 95 -23.32 -5.64 -8.78
N ILE A 96 -22.01 -5.54 -9.11
CA ILE A 96 -21.50 -4.50 -9.99
C ILE A 96 -21.84 -4.88 -11.43
N PRO A 97 -22.63 -4.06 -12.18
CA PRO A 97 -22.99 -4.37 -13.57
C PRO A 97 -21.76 -4.56 -14.46
N ALA A 98 -21.78 -5.57 -15.32
CA ALA A 98 -20.65 -5.83 -16.24
C ALA A 98 -20.39 -4.65 -17.19
N ALA A 99 -21.46 -3.99 -17.67
CA ALA A 99 -21.35 -2.79 -18.51
C ALA A 99 -20.58 -1.66 -17.78
N LEU A 100 -20.88 -1.41 -16.50
CA LEU A 100 -20.20 -0.38 -15.72
C LEU A 100 -18.69 -0.67 -15.54
N ILE A 101 -18.34 -1.95 -15.31
CA ILE A 101 -16.91 -2.35 -15.22
C ILE A 101 -16.20 -2.10 -16.56
N HIS A 102 -16.87 -2.42 -17.67
CA HIS A 102 -16.31 -2.21 -19.00
C HIS A 102 -16.10 -0.71 -19.29
N GLU A 103 -17.12 0.12 -19.02
CA GLU A 103 -17.02 1.58 -19.19
C GLU A 103 -15.91 2.20 -18.33
N ILE A 104 -15.77 1.76 -17.08
CA ILE A 104 -14.66 2.20 -16.20
C ILE A 104 -13.30 1.81 -16.79
N ALA A 105 -13.18 0.59 -17.33
CA ALA A 105 -11.92 0.13 -17.93
C ALA A 105 -11.53 0.96 -19.18
N GLU A 106 -12.50 1.34 -20.01
CA GLU A 106 -12.30 2.23 -21.15
C GLU A 106 -11.92 3.65 -20.68
N LEU A 107 -12.67 4.19 -19.71
CA LEU A 107 -12.42 5.52 -19.18
C LEU A 107 -11.04 5.65 -18.51
N LYS A 108 -10.57 4.63 -17.80
CA LYS A 108 -9.23 4.62 -17.19
C LYS A 108 -8.12 4.97 -18.17
N THR A 109 -8.17 4.43 -19.38
CA THR A 109 -7.16 4.68 -20.41
C THR A 109 -7.16 6.14 -20.86
N THR A 110 -8.35 6.68 -21.18
CA THR A 110 -8.50 8.06 -21.65
C THR A 110 -8.27 9.07 -20.55
N ALA A 111 -8.78 8.80 -19.34
CA ALA A 111 -8.59 9.64 -18.15
C ALA A 111 -7.12 9.70 -17.72
N HIS A 112 -6.38 8.59 -17.79
CA HIS A 112 -4.96 8.58 -17.49
C HIS A 112 -4.16 9.43 -18.49
N ALA A 113 -4.40 9.27 -19.79
CA ALA A 113 -3.73 10.07 -20.83
C ALA A 113 -4.03 11.56 -20.69
N ALA A 114 -5.28 11.91 -20.39
CA ALA A 114 -5.70 13.28 -20.16
C ALA A 114 -5.06 13.86 -18.86
N TRP A 115 -4.98 13.07 -17.80
CA TRP A 115 -4.30 13.46 -16.56
C TRP A 115 -2.80 13.75 -16.79
N VAL A 116 -2.10 12.91 -17.56
CA VAL A 116 -0.69 13.14 -17.91
C VAL A 116 -0.53 14.46 -18.68
N ALA A 117 -1.37 14.69 -19.68
CA ALA A 117 -1.35 15.92 -20.49
C ALA A 117 -1.67 17.17 -19.63
N ALA A 118 -2.72 17.10 -18.80
CA ALA A 118 -3.13 18.18 -17.91
C ALA A 118 -2.04 18.51 -16.89
N ARG A 119 -1.38 17.49 -16.32
CA ARG A 119 -0.26 17.68 -15.39
C ARG A 119 0.94 18.35 -16.05
N GLN A 120 1.27 17.99 -17.31
CA GLN A 120 2.35 18.62 -18.07
C GLN A 120 2.04 20.06 -18.44
N ALA A 121 0.77 20.34 -18.79
CA ALA A 121 0.29 21.66 -19.17
C ALA A 121 -0.08 22.56 -17.97
N ASN A 122 -0.11 22.00 -16.75
CA ASN A 122 -0.64 22.65 -15.56
C ASN A 122 -2.09 23.15 -15.77
N ASP A 123 -2.95 22.29 -16.33
CA ASP A 123 -4.32 22.61 -16.71
C ASP A 123 -5.29 21.57 -16.14
N PHE A 124 -5.71 21.76 -14.90
CA PHE A 124 -6.69 20.89 -14.25
C PHE A 124 -8.07 20.98 -14.94
N ALA A 125 -8.43 22.14 -15.48
CA ALA A 125 -9.74 22.36 -16.11
C ALA A 125 -9.96 21.43 -17.31
N ALA A 126 -8.91 21.13 -18.07
CA ALA A 126 -8.97 20.17 -19.18
C ALA A 126 -9.23 18.71 -18.71
N TYR A 127 -8.80 18.36 -17.49
CA TYR A 127 -8.99 17.02 -16.91
C TYR A 127 -10.29 16.86 -16.13
N ALA A 128 -10.80 17.92 -15.53
CA ALA A 128 -11.97 17.92 -14.63
C ALA A 128 -13.22 17.20 -15.19
N PRO A 129 -13.59 17.31 -16.49
CA PRO A 129 -14.75 16.59 -17.03
C PRO A 129 -14.59 15.06 -16.98
N LEU A 130 -13.40 14.53 -17.25
CA LEU A 130 -13.13 13.08 -17.19
C LEU A 130 -13.07 12.59 -15.76
N LEU A 131 -12.51 13.39 -14.86
CA LEU A 131 -12.57 13.10 -13.43
C LEU A 131 -14.00 13.07 -12.91
N THR A 132 -14.86 14.02 -13.30
CA THR A 132 -16.29 14.03 -12.94
C THR A 132 -16.95 12.72 -13.38
N ARG A 133 -16.75 12.32 -14.65
CA ARG A 133 -17.33 11.04 -15.15
C ARG A 133 -16.82 9.84 -14.38
N MET A 134 -15.53 9.79 -14.02
CA MET A 134 -14.95 8.72 -13.19
C MET A 134 -15.62 8.67 -11.82
N LEU A 135 -15.80 9.83 -11.16
CA LEU A 135 -16.45 9.92 -9.87
C LEU A 135 -17.92 9.50 -9.91
N ASP A 136 -18.66 9.87 -10.99
CA ASP A 136 -20.04 9.41 -11.19
C ASP A 136 -20.10 7.88 -11.26
N MET A 137 -19.22 7.27 -12.05
CA MET A 137 -19.12 5.81 -12.15
C MET A 137 -18.74 5.17 -10.80
N GLN A 138 -17.86 5.78 -10.02
CA GLN A 138 -17.53 5.28 -8.69
C GLN A 138 -18.72 5.38 -7.71
N ARG A 139 -19.58 6.39 -7.84
CA ARG A 139 -20.84 6.46 -7.07
C ARG A 139 -21.80 5.32 -7.49
N GLU A 140 -21.87 5.00 -8.79
CA GLU A 140 -22.65 3.86 -9.28
C GLU A 140 -22.10 2.52 -8.74
N VAL A 141 -20.78 2.34 -8.72
CA VAL A 141 -20.13 1.16 -8.11
C VAL A 141 -20.44 1.07 -6.61
N SER A 142 -20.30 2.18 -5.89
CA SER A 142 -20.62 2.26 -4.46
C SER A 142 -22.08 1.87 -4.19
N ALA A 143 -23.01 2.41 -4.96
CA ALA A 143 -24.45 2.10 -4.84
C ALA A 143 -24.72 0.61 -5.16
N ALA A 144 -24.04 0.02 -6.14
CA ALA A 144 -24.18 -1.37 -6.49
C ALA A 144 -23.64 -2.31 -5.40
N ILE A 145 -22.50 -1.99 -4.81
CA ILE A 145 -21.93 -2.73 -3.66
C ILE A 145 -22.88 -2.60 -2.47
N GLY A 146 -23.31 -1.38 -2.15
CA GLY A 146 -24.22 -1.08 -1.05
C GLY A 146 -23.64 -1.32 0.33
N GLY A 147 -24.46 -1.19 1.39
CA GLY A 147 -24.09 -1.58 2.76
C GLY A 147 -23.37 -0.52 3.60
N GLY A 148 -23.11 0.69 3.08
CA GLY A 148 -22.52 1.79 3.83
C GLY A 148 -23.55 2.81 4.31
N ALA A 149 -23.27 3.50 5.42
CA ALA A 149 -24.03 4.67 5.88
C ALA A 149 -23.64 5.92 5.07
N HIS A 150 -22.46 5.92 4.47
CA HIS A 150 -21.93 6.96 3.61
C HIS A 150 -21.56 6.37 2.24
N PRO A 151 -21.77 7.08 1.11
CA PRO A 151 -21.44 6.54 -0.22
C PRO A 151 -19.95 6.25 -0.44
N TYR A 152 -19.08 6.73 0.45
CA TYR A 152 -17.67 6.40 0.46
C TYR A 152 -17.36 5.02 1.09
N ASP A 153 -18.18 4.54 2.03
CA ASP A 153 -17.93 3.33 2.80
C ASP A 153 -17.75 2.06 1.95
N PRO A 154 -18.58 1.79 0.92
CA PRO A 154 -18.40 0.60 0.09
C PRO A 154 -17.08 0.58 -0.67
N LEU A 155 -16.59 1.74 -1.13
CA LEU A 155 -15.32 1.86 -1.83
C LEU A 155 -14.13 1.72 -0.86
N LEU A 156 -14.19 2.36 0.29
CA LEU A 156 -13.21 2.20 1.35
C LEU A 156 -13.12 0.74 1.81
N GLY A 157 -14.27 0.09 2.04
CA GLY A 157 -14.35 -1.31 2.44
C GLY A 157 -13.83 -2.31 1.40
N ALA A 158 -13.76 -1.92 0.12
CA ALA A 158 -13.14 -2.73 -0.92
C ALA A 158 -11.61 -2.82 -0.74
N PHE A 159 -10.97 -1.78 -0.22
CA PHE A 159 -9.51 -1.75 0.06
C PHE A 159 -9.21 -2.15 1.51
N GLU A 160 -10.08 -1.78 2.46
CA GLU A 160 -9.91 -2.04 3.89
C GLU A 160 -11.20 -2.65 4.47
N PRO A 161 -11.36 -3.98 4.39
CA PRO A 161 -12.56 -4.67 4.82
C PRO A 161 -12.99 -4.32 6.26
N GLY A 162 -14.23 -3.87 6.42
CA GLY A 162 -14.79 -3.48 7.71
C GLY A 162 -14.56 -2.02 8.13
N MET A 163 -13.72 -1.25 7.39
CA MET A 163 -13.52 0.17 7.67
C MET A 163 -14.65 1.01 7.09
N THR A 164 -15.05 2.05 7.83
CA THR A 164 -16.05 3.04 7.42
C THR A 164 -15.55 4.45 7.68
N LEU A 165 -16.13 5.44 7.00
CA LEU A 165 -15.80 6.85 7.24
C LEU A 165 -16.10 7.28 8.69
N ALA A 166 -17.16 6.73 9.28
CA ALA A 166 -17.52 7.01 10.67
C ALA A 166 -16.45 6.53 11.66
N ALA A 167 -15.82 5.37 11.40
CA ALA A 167 -14.71 4.85 12.19
C ALA A 167 -13.38 5.60 11.92
N LEU A 168 -13.20 6.08 10.71
CA LEU A 168 -11.97 6.75 10.26
C LEU A 168 -11.84 8.19 10.79
N ARG A 169 -12.93 8.95 10.81
CA ARG A 169 -12.96 10.36 11.26
C ARG A 169 -12.34 10.62 12.64
N PRO A 170 -12.67 9.86 13.71
CA PRO A 170 -12.03 10.07 15.01
C PRO A 170 -10.52 9.74 15.01
N ILE A 171 -10.08 8.78 14.20
CA ILE A 171 -8.66 8.47 14.02
C ILE A 171 -7.95 9.67 13.39
N TYR A 172 -8.50 10.21 12.32
CA TYR A 172 -7.94 11.39 11.64
C TYR A 172 -7.90 12.62 12.53
N ALA A 173 -8.96 12.85 13.34
CA ALA A 173 -8.98 13.95 14.30
C ALA A 173 -7.85 13.81 15.34
N ARG A 174 -7.63 12.59 15.85
CA ARG A 174 -6.55 12.30 16.80
C ARG A 174 -5.17 12.47 16.15
N LEU A 175 -4.97 12.00 14.93
CA LEU A 175 -3.71 12.19 14.19
C LEU A 175 -3.43 13.68 13.96
N LYS A 176 -4.38 14.45 13.43
CA LYS A 176 -4.21 15.90 13.21
C LYS A 176 -3.83 16.63 14.49
N SER A 177 -4.55 16.34 15.59
CA SER A 177 -4.28 17.00 16.87
C SER A 177 -2.92 16.70 17.48
N ALA A 178 -2.32 15.54 17.15
CA ALA A 178 -1.00 15.15 17.63
C ALA A 178 0.12 15.55 16.67
N LEU A 179 -0.08 15.34 15.36
CA LEU A 179 0.99 15.55 14.37
C LEU A 179 1.29 17.03 14.13
N VAL A 180 0.28 17.92 14.07
CA VAL A 180 0.52 19.34 13.80
C VAL A 180 1.44 19.98 14.85
N PRO A 181 1.26 19.81 16.18
CA PRO A 181 2.21 20.34 17.15
C PRO A 181 3.60 19.70 17.07
N LEU A 182 3.70 18.40 16.72
CA LEU A 182 4.99 17.72 16.56
C LEU A 182 5.76 18.27 15.35
N ILE A 183 5.08 18.55 14.25
CA ILE A 183 5.67 19.17 13.06
C ILE A 183 6.20 20.57 13.40
N VAL A 184 5.39 21.39 14.09
CA VAL A 184 5.81 22.72 14.54
C VAL A 184 7.05 22.63 15.45
N LYS A 185 7.06 21.69 16.40
CA LYS A 185 8.21 21.44 17.27
C LYS A 185 9.47 21.05 16.49
N ALA A 186 9.32 20.10 15.56
CA ALA A 186 10.45 19.59 14.77
C ALA A 186 11.02 20.67 13.83
N THR A 187 10.17 21.47 13.19
CA THR A 187 10.59 22.51 12.24
C THR A 187 11.12 23.79 12.91
N ALA A 188 10.86 23.98 14.20
CA ALA A 188 11.45 25.06 14.99
C ALA A 188 12.94 24.81 15.34
N ALA A 189 13.39 23.55 15.29
CA ALA A 189 14.80 23.20 15.49
C ALA A 189 15.64 23.49 14.24
N PRO A 190 16.96 23.73 14.39
CA PRO A 190 17.85 23.87 13.24
C PRO A 190 17.78 22.64 12.33
N PRO A 191 17.66 22.83 11.00
CA PRO A 191 17.58 21.70 10.09
C PRO A 191 18.87 20.87 10.11
N PRO A 192 18.79 19.54 9.97
CA PRO A 192 19.98 18.70 9.86
C PRO A 192 20.74 18.99 8.58
N ARG A 193 22.02 18.66 8.56
CA ARG A 193 22.86 18.70 7.37
C ARG A 193 22.35 17.66 6.35
N THR A 194 22.14 18.05 5.08
CA THR A 194 21.61 17.19 4.02
C THR A 194 22.38 17.27 2.70
N ASP A 195 23.40 18.13 2.61
CA ASP A 195 24.18 18.35 1.39
C ASP A 195 24.78 17.07 0.81
N PHE A 196 25.21 16.15 1.68
CA PHE A 196 25.78 14.89 1.26
C PHE A 196 24.76 13.92 0.61
N LEU A 197 23.47 14.03 0.88
CA LEU A 197 22.45 13.14 0.30
C LEU A 197 22.34 13.28 -1.23
N ALA A 198 22.76 14.44 -1.78
CA ALA A 198 22.71 14.75 -3.20
C ALA A 198 24.08 14.65 -3.91
N ARG A 199 25.11 14.10 -3.26
CA ARG A 199 26.39 13.79 -3.90
C ARG A 199 26.21 12.70 -4.96
N SER A 200 27.23 12.47 -5.81
CA SER A 200 27.16 11.43 -6.84
C SER A 200 27.39 10.05 -6.23
N TYR A 201 26.38 9.21 -6.23
CA TYR A 201 26.37 7.85 -5.69
C TYR A 201 26.18 6.84 -6.82
N PRO A 202 27.19 6.02 -7.19
CA PRO A 202 27.06 5.03 -8.25
C PRO A 202 25.89 4.05 -8.00
N ILE A 203 24.96 3.96 -8.95
CA ILE A 203 23.75 3.13 -8.83
C ILE A 203 24.04 1.66 -8.52
N PRO A 204 25.06 0.99 -9.12
CA PRO A 204 25.39 -0.39 -8.76
C PRO A 204 25.72 -0.58 -7.27
N ALA A 205 26.45 0.37 -6.67
CA ALA A 205 26.81 0.31 -5.25
C ALA A 205 25.58 0.58 -4.36
N GLN A 206 24.69 1.51 -4.77
CA GLN A 206 23.40 1.71 -4.07
C GLN A 206 22.57 0.42 -4.06
N LYS A 207 22.43 -0.26 -5.22
CA LYS A 207 21.70 -1.53 -5.34
C LYS A 207 22.32 -2.62 -4.48
N ALA A 208 23.65 -2.74 -4.50
CA ALA A 208 24.36 -3.76 -3.73
C ALA A 208 24.11 -3.62 -2.24
N PHE A 209 24.26 -2.41 -1.67
CA PHE A 209 23.98 -2.14 -0.27
C PHE A 209 22.49 -2.37 0.06
N ALA A 210 21.57 -1.81 -0.73
CA ALA A 210 20.14 -1.91 -0.44
C ALA A 210 19.64 -3.38 -0.48
N LEU A 211 20.16 -4.22 -1.41
CA LEU A 211 19.84 -5.64 -1.50
C LEU A 211 20.47 -6.45 -0.36
N SER A 212 21.71 -6.12 0.06
CA SER A 212 22.35 -6.75 1.24
C SER A 212 21.46 -6.60 2.47
N ILE A 213 20.99 -5.39 2.71
CA ILE A 213 20.09 -5.09 3.83
C ILE A 213 18.73 -5.80 3.68
N ALA A 214 18.08 -5.75 2.51
CA ALA A 214 16.80 -6.43 2.28
C ALA A 214 16.91 -7.95 2.49
N GLY A 215 18.01 -8.56 2.05
CA GLY A 215 18.33 -9.97 2.33
C GLY A 215 18.51 -10.24 3.81
N GLY A 216 19.19 -9.35 4.52
CA GLY A 216 19.35 -9.40 5.98
C GLY A 216 18.01 -9.27 6.74
N MET A 217 17.08 -8.45 6.23
CA MET A 217 15.71 -8.34 6.74
C MET A 217 14.88 -9.61 6.50
N GLY A 218 15.24 -10.41 5.50
CA GLY A 218 14.61 -11.70 5.20
C GLY A 218 13.89 -11.79 3.86
N TYR A 219 14.07 -10.81 2.96
CA TYR A 219 13.57 -10.93 1.58
C TYR A 219 14.39 -11.99 0.84
N ASP A 220 13.69 -13.03 0.37
CA ASP A 220 14.31 -14.18 -0.28
C ASP A 220 14.43 -13.96 -1.78
N MET A 221 15.64 -13.64 -2.25
CA MET A 221 15.94 -13.44 -3.67
C MET A 221 15.84 -14.71 -4.52
N ALA A 222 15.84 -15.91 -3.94
CA ALA A 222 15.57 -17.14 -4.69
C ALA A 222 14.08 -17.25 -5.11
N ARG A 223 13.21 -16.49 -4.44
CA ARG A 223 11.77 -16.36 -4.73
C ARG A 223 11.40 -14.92 -5.11
N GLY A 224 12.39 -14.11 -5.46
CA GLY A 224 12.21 -12.70 -5.72
C GLY A 224 13.12 -12.18 -6.81
N ARG A 225 12.90 -10.91 -7.17
CA ARG A 225 13.67 -10.21 -8.18
C ARG A 225 13.57 -8.70 -7.95
N LEU A 226 14.65 -7.95 -8.27
CA LEU A 226 14.64 -6.48 -8.31
C LEU A 226 14.75 -6.01 -9.76
N ASP A 227 13.82 -5.11 -10.17
CA ASP A 227 13.86 -4.43 -11.46
C ASP A 227 13.80 -2.91 -11.29
N ASP A 228 14.24 -2.17 -12.30
CA ASP A 228 14.14 -0.72 -12.34
C ASP A 228 12.75 -0.28 -12.82
N THR A 229 12.21 0.79 -12.22
CA THR A 229 10.91 1.37 -12.60
C THR A 229 10.87 2.87 -12.33
N VAL A 230 9.85 3.55 -12.87
CA VAL A 230 9.62 4.98 -12.58
C VAL A 230 8.98 5.16 -11.20
N HIS A 231 8.04 4.30 -10.83
CA HIS A 231 7.37 4.28 -9.54
C HIS A 231 7.54 2.89 -8.91
N PRO A 232 8.30 2.77 -7.82
CA PRO A 232 8.50 1.52 -7.10
C PRO A 232 7.18 0.81 -6.81
N PHE A 233 7.21 -0.51 -6.85
CA PHE A 233 6.08 -1.38 -6.47
C PHE A 233 6.57 -2.80 -6.21
N GLU A 234 5.87 -3.50 -5.35
CA GLU A 234 5.89 -4.95 -5.22
C GLU A 234 4.79 -5.55 -6.10
N ILE A 235 5.01 -6.75 -6.60
CA ILE A 235 4.00 -7.58 -7.24
C ILE A 235 4.30 -9.06 -7.06
N SER A 236 3.28 -9.81 -6.63
CA SER A 236 3.35 -11.25 -6.43
C SER A 236 2.53 -12.02 -7.46
N PHE A 237 3.03 -13.17 -7.87
CA PHE A 237 2.32 -14.13 -8.71
C PHE A 237 1.97 -15.37 -7.91
N THR A 238 2.88 -15.78 -7.06
CA THR A 238 2.71 -16.78 -6.01
C THR A 238 3.67 -16.43 -4.88
N ARG A 239 3.53 -17.04 -3.71
CA ARG A 239 4.51 -16.91 -2.62
C ARG A 239 5.96 -17.24 -3.02
N ASN A 240 6.17 -17.92 -4.16
CA ASN A 240 7.47 -18.33 -4.67
C ASN A 240 7.96 -17.52 -5.88
N ASP A 241 7.20 -16.50 -6.30
CA ASP A 241 7.61 -15.50 -7.29
C ASP A 241 7.02 -14.16 -6.89
N VAL A 242 7.76 -13.41 -6.07
CA VAL A 242 7.40 -12.10 -5.50
C VAL A 242 8.45 -11.09 -5.88
N ARG A 243 8.13 -10.17 -6.76
CA ARG A 243 9.09 -9.23 -7.36
C ARG A 243 8.92 -7.84 -6.79
N ILE A 244 10.05 -7.16 -6.62
CA ILE A 244 10.11 -5.77 -6.17
C ILE A 244 10.76 -4.92 -7.24
N THR A 245 10.42 -3.65 -7.24
CA THR A 245 11.05 -2.68 -8.12
C THR A 245 11.50 -1.47 -7.31
N SER A 246 12.50 -0.74 -7.82
CA SER A 246 12.94 0.51 -7.20
C SER A 246 13.43 1.50 -8.24
N ARG A 247 13.60 2.76 -7.82
CA ARG A 247 14.15 3.84 -8.63
C ARG A 247 15.37 4.44 -7.98
N PHE A 248 16.55 4.08 -8.47
CA PHE A 248 17.81 4.65 -8.02
C PHE A 248 18.17 5.90 -8.84
N ARG A 249 18.73 6.89 -8.18
CA ARG A 249 19.26 8.11 -8.79
C ARG A 249 20.65 8.38 -8.24
N GLU A 250 21.59 8.75 -9.11
CA GLU A 250 22.96 9.06 -8.67
C GLU A 250 23.03 10.21 -7.67
N THR A 251 22.16 11.20 -7.80
CA THR A 251 22.16 12.41 -6.98
C THR A 251 21.12 12.41 -5.86
N TRP A 252 20.61 11.23 -5.48
CA TRP A 252 19.65 11.11 -4.37
C TRP A 252 19.71 9.72 -3.73
N LEU A 253 20.66 9.55 -2.80
CA LEU A 253 20.92 8.26 -2.14
C LEU A 253 19.71 7.66 -1.41
N PRO A 254 18.92 8.39 -0.58
CA PRO A 254 17.87 7.77 0.22
C PRO A 254 16.74 7.14 -0.60
N GLY A 255 16.36 7.78 -1.72
CA GLY A 255 15.15 7.41 -2.44
C GLY A 255 15.09 5.95 -2.89
N GLY A 256 16.16 5.46 -3.53
CA GLY A 256 16.21 4.08 -4.03
C GLY A 256 16.29 3.04 -2.92
N MET A 257 17.04 3.32 -1.85
CA MET A 257 17.22 2.41 -0.73
C MET A 257 15.93 2.22 0.08
N PHE A 258 15.32 3.31 0.52
CA PHE A 258 14.10 3.24 1.33
C PHE A 258 12.93 2.69 0.53
N ALA A 259 12.81 3.04 -0.75
CA ALA A 259 11.82 2.43 -1.63
C ALA A 259 12.03 0.92 -1.77
N LEU A 260 13.29 0.44 -1.91
CA LEU A 260 13.57 -0.99 -1.97
C LEU A 260 13.17 -1.71 -0.67
N TRP A 261 13.46 -1.14 0.50
CA TRP A 261 13.09 -1.75 1.78
C TRP A 261 11.59 -1.70 2.04
N HIS A 262 10.92 -0.66 1.56
CA HIS A 262 9.46 -0.58 1.55
C HIS A 262 8.86 -1.73 0.74
N GLU A 263 9.29 -1.89 -0.52
CA GLU A 263 8.79 -2.97 -1.37
C GLU A 263 9.19 -4.36 -0.86
N ALA A 264 10.37 -4.49 -0.24
CA ALA A 264 10.76 -5.73 0.43
C ALA A 264 9.85 -6.08 1.61
N GLY A 265 9.32 -5.09 2.33
CA GLY A 265 8.32 -5.29 3.38
C GLY A 265 7.03 -5.91 2.85
N HIS A 266 6.50 -5.37 1.76
CA HIS A 266 5.38 -5.96 1.01
C HIS A 266 5.71 -7.39 0.55
N ALA A 267 6.89 -7.58 -0.04
CA ALA A 267 7.30 -8.85 -0.60
C ALA A 267 7.48 -9.95 0.47
N MET A 268 8.01 -9.61 1.64
CA MET A 268 8.14 -10.56 2.74
C MET A 268 6.78 -11.03 3.26
N TYR A 269 5.74 -10.19 3.21
CA TYR A 269 4.38 -10.62 3.51
C TYR A 269 3.94 -11.71 2.53
N GLU A 270 4.02 -11.46 1.24
CA GLU A 270 3.59 -12.39 0.19
C GLU A 270 4.42 -13.69 0.21
N GLN A 271 5.74 -13.61 0.38
CA GLN A 271 6.60 -14.78 0.54
C GLN A 271 6.29 -15.60 1.80
N GLY A 272 5.73 -14.96 2.83
CA GLY A 272 5.37 -15.56 4.11
C GLY A 272 4.00 -16.24 4.15
N VAL A 273 3.13 -16.02 3.16
CA VAL A 273 1.81 -16.68 3.08
C VAL A 273 1.96 -18.19 3.09
N ALA A 274 1.12 -18.88 3.87
CA ALA A 274 1.21 -20.33 4.00
C ALA A 274 0.93 -21.04 2.67
N ALA A 275 1.63 -22.15 2.42
CA ALA A 275 1.56 -22.86 1.13
C ALA A 275 0.16 -23.37 0.79
N GLU A 276 -0.62 -23.77 1.80
CA GLU A 276 -2.00 -24.23 1.66
C GLU A 276 -2.97 -23.15 1.17
N HIS A 277 -2.60 -21.86 1.29
CA HIS A 277 -3.40 -20.74 0.80
C HIS A 277 -3.14 -20.41 -0.66
N THR A 278 -2.08 -20.95 -1.25
CA THR A 278 -1.78 -20.75 -2.68
C THR A 278 -2.97 -21.20 -3.54
N ARG A 279 -3.32 -20.38 -4.54
CA ARG A 279 -4.43 -20.64 -5.47
C ARG A 279 -5.78 -20.78 -4.78
N SER A 280 -6.01 -20.06 -3.68
CA SER A 280 -7.27 -20.03 -2.94
C SER A 280 -7.82 -18.62 -2.78
N ILE A 281 -9.01 -18.51 -2.18
CA ILE A 281 -9.58 -17.20 -1.79
C ILE A 281 -8.68 -16.45 -0.80
N PHE A 282 -7.86 -17.16 0.00
CA PHE A 282 -6.93 -16.54 0.95
C PHE A 282 -5.67 -15.95 0.29
N ALA A 283 -5.51 -16.10 -1.02
CA ALA A 283 -4.51 -15.44 -1.84
C ALA A 283 -5.16 -14.71 -3.04
N THR A 284 -6.45 -14.37 -2.94
CA THR A 284 -7.20 -13.75 -4.04
C THR A 284 -8.15 -12.68 -3.52
N ASP A 285 -8.02 -11.46 -4.02
CA ASP A 285 -9.00 -10.41 -3.83
C ASP A 285 -10.02 -10.45 -4.99
N LEU A 286 -11.20 -11.01 -4.74
CA LEU A 286 -12.24 -11.10 -5.76
C LEU A 286 -12.93 -9.77 -6.04
N VAL A 287 -12.97 -8.85 -5.09
CA VAL A 287 -13.64 -7.55 -5.26
C VAL A 287 -12.84 -6.66 -6.19
N ASN A 288 -11.55 -6.54 -5.95
CA ASN A 288 -10.63 -5.75 -6.78
C ASN A 288 -9.99 -6.55 -7.92
N LEU A 289 -10.22 -7.87 -7.99
CA LEU A 289 -9.65 -8.80 -8.98
C LEU A 289 -8.12 -8.78 -8.98
N TYR A 290 -7.52 -8.98 -7.80
CA TYR A 290 -6.07 -9.13 -7.62
C TYR A 290 -5.70 -10.51 -7.07
N ALA A 291 -4.61 -11.07 -7.58
CA ALA A 291 -3.89 -12.14 -6.89
C ALA A 291 -2.97 -11.50 -5.84
N VAL A 292 -3.37 -11.57 -4.57
CA VAL A 292 -2.67 -10.97 -3.44
C VAL A 292 -3.00 -11.72 -2.15
N GLY A 293 -2.00 -12.02 -1.34
CA GLY A 293 -2.15 -12.75 -0.08
C GLY A 293 -2.33 -11.85 1.14
N GLY A 294 -2.03 -10.56 1.06
CA GLY A 294 -2.24 -9.62 2.15
C GLY A 294 -3.72 -9.42 2.51
N ALA A 295 -4.03 -9.34 3.81
CA ALA A 295 -5.41 -9.28 4.33
C ALA A 295 -6.19 -8.05 3.84
N SER A 296 -5.53 -6.92 3.65
CA SER A 296 -6.03 -5.67 3.06
C SER A 296 -4.88 -4.87 2.47
N PHE A 297 -5.19 -3.78 1.78
CA PHE A 297 -4.18 -2.81 1.34
C PHE A 297 -3.48 -2.16 2.55
N GLY A 298 -4.22 -1.79 3.61
CA GLY A 298 -3.63 -1.23 4.82
C GLY A 298 -2.77 -2.22 5.59
N MET A 299 -3.18 -3.48 5.71
CA MET A 299 -2.36 -4.51 6.35
C MET A 299 -1.11 -4.83 5.53
N HIS A 300 -1.20 -4.77 4.20
CA HIS A 300 -0.06 -4.93 3.29
C HIS A 300 0.92 -3.76 3.44
N GLU A 301 0.42 -2.52 3.42
CA GLU A 301 1.20 -1.30 3.66
C GLU A 301 1.81 -1.25 5.07
N SER A 302 1.17 -1.88 6.06
CA SER A 302 1.72 -1.93 7.42
C SER A 302 3.07 -2.64 7.48
N GLN A 303 3.32 -3.58 6.58
CA GLN A 303 4.58 -4.33 6.54
C GLN A 303 5.68 -3.55 5.81
N SER A 304 5.36 -2.86 4.72
CA SER A 304 6.29 -1.95 4.06
C SER A 304 6.73 -0.82 5.00
N ARG A 305 5.75 -0.17 5.68
CA ARG A 305 6.03 0.91 6.63
C ARG A 305 6.77 0.45 7.88
N LEU A 306 6.49 -0.75 8.37
CA LEU A 306 7.23 -1.33 9.50
C LEU A 306 8.71 -1.49 9.13
N TRP A 307 9.02 -2.13 8.01
CA TRP A 307 10.40 -2.37 7.60
C TRP A 307 11.12 -1.10 7.16
N GLU A 308 10.45 -0.19 6.45
CA GLU A 308 11.03 1.10 6.07
C GLU A 308 11.24 2.00 7.28
N ASN A 309 10.16 2.26 8.05
CA ASN A 309 10.14 3.35 9.02
C ASN A 309 10.53 2.92 10.43
N ARG A 310 10.03 1.73 10.91
CA ARG A 310 10.35 1.27 12.27
C ARG A 310 11.72 0.61 12.35
N VAL A 311 12.18 -0.04 11.26
CA VAL A 311 13.50 -0.66 11.20
C VAL A 311 14.48 0.23 10.45
N GLY A 312 14.31 0.47 9.16
CA GLY A 312 15.28 1.12 8.29
C GLY A 312 15.58 2.59 8.61
N ARG A 313 14.62 3.31 9.22
CA ARG A 313 14.80 4.70 9.65
C ARG A 313 15.14 4.85 11.14
N ALA A 314 15.24 3.74 11.88
CA ALA A 314 15.60 3.78 13.31
C ALA A 314 17.05 4.26 13.50
N ARG A 315 17.32 4.97 14.61
CA ARG A 315 18.68 5.37 14.96
C ARG A 315 19.62 4.17 15.08
N ARG A 316 19.16 3.13 15.80
CA ARG A 316 19.94 1.92 16.00
C ARG A 316 20.34 1.21 14.72
N PHE A 317 19.46 1.23 13.70
CA PHE A 317 19.80 0.70 12.38
C PHE A 317 21.04 1.38 11.79
N TRP A 318 21.08 2.71 11.83
CA TRP A 318 22.23 3.46 11.30
C TRP A 318 23.49 3.36 12.16
N ASP A 319 23.36 3.21 13.47
CA ASP A 319 24.51 2.90 14.34
C ASP A 319 25.16 1.56 13.94
N LEU A 320 24.41 0.61 13.39
CA LEU A 320 24.89 -0.71 12.98
C LEU A 320 25.38 -0.75 11.51
N HIS A 321 24.65 -0.11 10.60
CA HIS A 321 24.85 -0.29 9.15
C HIS A 321 25.53 0.90 8.45
N PHE A 322 25.74 2.03 9.16
CA PHE A 322 26.35 3.20 8.50
C PHE A 322 27.79 2.93 8.04
N ALA A 323 28.57 2.19 8.80
CA ALA A 323 29.94 1.83 8.42
C ALA A 323 29.97 0.97 7.13
N GLU A 324 28.99 0.07 6.95
CA GLU A 324 28.83 -0.69 5.71
C GLU A 324 28.44 0.25 4.56
N LEU A 325 27.47 1.14 4.75
CA LEU A 325 27.11 2.14 3.74
C LEU A 325 28.32 3.01 3.35
N GLN A 326 29.09 3.47 4.33
CA GLN A 326 30.29 4.27 4.11
C GLN A 326 31.35 3.51 3.32
N SER A 327 31.48 2.19 3.51
CA SER A 327 32.39 1.35 2.73
C SER A 327 32.03 1.26 1.25
N HIS A 328 30.74 1.37 0.90
CA HIS A 328 30.27 1.47 -0.48
C HIS A 328 30.51 2.86 -1.11
N PHE A 329 30.62 3.92 -0.26
CA PHE A 329 30.73 5.32 -0.68
C PHE A 329 31.77 6.07 0.16
N PRO A 330 33.04 5.63 0.15
CA PRO A 330 34.07 6.14 1.06
C PRO A 330 34.35 7.64 0.84
N ASP A 331 34.34 8.11 -0.40
CA ASP A 331 34.59 9.53 -0.70
C ASP A 331 33.37 10.40 -0.40
N GLN A 332 32.17 9.90 -0.71
CA GLN A 332 30.93 10.64 -0.57
C GLN A 332 30.49 10.80 0.90
N LEU A 333 30.86 9.85 1.75
CA LEU A 333 30.46 9.82 3.16
C LEU A 333 31.64 9.97 4.13
N ALA A 334 32.85 10.35 3.64
CA ALA A 334 34.06 10.48 4.45
C ALA A 334 33.90 11.46 5.63
N ASP A 335 33.13 12.52 5.44
CA ASP A 335 32.88 13.61 6.40
C ASP A 335 31.52 13.52 7.08
N VAL A 336 30.88 12.35 7.04
CA VAL A 336 29.51 12.14 7.57
C VAL A 336 29.56 11.09 8.69
N THR A 337 28.85 11.36 9.78
CA THR A 337 28.66 10.43 10.89
C THR A 337 27.32 9.68 10.77
N ALA A 338 27.20 8.53 11.43
CA ALA A 338 25.95 7.78 11.51
C ALA A 338 24.79 8.64 12.05
N THR A 339 25.07 9.49 13.05
CA THR A 339 24.06 10.39 13.64
C THR A 339 23.61 11.48 12.65
N GLU A 340 24.53 12.07 11.91
CA GLU A 340 24.17 13.05 10.86
C GLU A 340 23.35 12.41 9.74
N PHE A 341 23.74 11.21 9.31
CA PHE A 341 22.99 10.47 8.31
C PHE A 341 21.57 10.13 8.80
N TRP A 342 21.44 9.59 10.03
CA TRP A 342 20.14 9.30 10.63
C TRP A 342 19.25 10.54 10.75
N ARG A 343 19.79 11.67 11.20
CA ARG A 343 19.04 12.93 11.28
C ARG A 343 18.59 13.42 9.89
N SER A 344 19.45 13.31 8.89
CA SER A 344 19.15 13.79 7.54
C SER A 344 18.05 13.00 6.85
N VAL A 345 18.03 11.65 6.99
CA VAL A 345 17.01 10.79 6.39
C VAL A 345 15.67 10.80 7.15
N ASN A 346 15.63 11.42 8.32
CA ASN A 346 14.44 11.64 9.14
C ASN A 346 14.09 13.13 9.29
N GLN A 347 14.63 14.00 8.43
CA GLN A 347 14.31 15.42 8.44
C GLN A 347 12.80 15.65 8.28
N VAL A 348 12.20 16.41 9.18
CA VAL A 348 10.80 16.85 9.09
C VAL A 348 10.74 18.14 8.29
N ARG A 349 10.01 18.10 7.18
CA ARG A 349 9.85 19.26 6.30
C ARG A 349 8.51 19.19 5.56
N PRO A 350 7.51 19.99 5.94
CA PRO A 350 6.29 20.12 5.16
C PRO A 350 6.61 20.40 3.67
N SER A 351 6.01 19.64 2.80
CA SER A 351 6.28 19.69 1.36
C SER A 351 4.99 19.58 0.55
N LEU A 352 5.05 19.92 -0.74
CA LEU A 352 3.90 19.88 -1.63
C LEU A 352 3.54 18.44 -2.07
N ILE A 353 4.53 17.59 -2.26
CA ILE A 353 4.38 16.30 -2.94
C ILE A 353 4.31 15.17 -1.93
N ARG A 354 3.17 14.45 -1.91
CA ARG A 354 2.91 13.36 -0.99
C ARG A 354 3.98 12.26 -0.99
N VAL A 355 4.40 11.81 -2.16
CA VAL A 355 5.39 10.72 -2.28
C VAL A 355 6.80 11.12 -1.82
N GLU A 356 7.05 12.41 -1.60
CA GLU A 356 8.30 12.97 -1.07
C GLU A 356 8.15 13.41 0.39
N ALA A 357 6.96 13.27 0.98
CA ALA A 357 6.68 13.70 2.35
C ALA A 357 7.43 12.82 3.35
N ASP A 358 7.91 13.47 4.41
CA ASP A 358 8.50 12.77 5.55
C ASP A 358 7.43 12.07 6.40
N GLU A 359 7.86 11.22 7.32
CA GLU A 359 6.98 10.35 8.10
C GLU A 359 5.93 11.12 8.94
N LEU A 360 6.27 12.31 9.46
CA LEU A 360 5.33 13.11 10.25
C LEU A 360 4.28 13.81 9.40
N THR A 361 4.68 14.28 8.21
CA THR A 361 3.78 15.08 7.35
C THR A 361 2.94 14.21 6.42
N TYR A 362 3.35 12.95 6.18
CA TYR A 362 2.72 12.04 5.22
C TYR A 362 1.22 11.82 5.49
N ASP A 363 0.84 11.57 6.74
CA ASP A 363 -0.55 11.29 7.08
C ASP A 363 -1.46 12.49 6.86
N LEU A 364 -0.96 13.72 7.01
CA LEU A 364 -1.76 14.92 6.71
C LEU A 364 -2.08 15.02 5.22
N HIS A 365 -1.15 14.59 4.34
CA HIS A 365 -1.43 14.44 2.91
C HIS A 365 -2.52 13.41 2.63
N ILE A 366 -2.54 12.30 3.37
CA ILE A 366 -3.55 11.25 3.21
C ILE A 366 -4.91 11.73 3.73
N ILE A 367 -4.94 12.35 4.90
CA ILE A 367 -6.17 12.83 5.54
C ILE A 367 -6.91 13.81 4.63
N LEU A 368 -6.19 14.82 4.08
CA LEU A 368 -6.83 15.78 3.18
C LEU A 368 -7.46 15.11 1.94
N ARG A 369 -6.79 14.11 1.37
CA ARG A 369 -7.31 13.37 0.19
C ARG A 369 -8.55 12.54 0.54
N SER A 370 -8.52 11.87 1.68
CA SER A 370 -9.63 11.05 2.15
C SER A 370 -10.87 11.87 2.47
N GLU A 371 -10.68 13.06 3.05
CA GLU A 371 -11.78 14.00 3.32
C GLU A 371 -12.35 14.54 1.99
N ILE A 372 -11.50 14.92 1.05
CA ILE A 372 -11.91 15.34 -0.30
C ILE A 372 -12.69 14.22 -1.00
N GLU A 373 -12.21 12.97 -0.96
CA GLU A 373 -12.94 11.83 -1.55
C GLU A 373 -14.33 11.65 -0.94
N ALA A 374 -14.44 11.77 0.38
CA ALA A 374 -15.73 11.65 1.06
C ALA A 374 -16.72 12.74 0.59
N ASP A 375 -16.28 13.99 0.50
CA ASP A 375 -17.11 15.11 0.05
C ASP A 375 -17.46 14.98 -1.46
N LEU A 376 -16.53 14.50 -2.28
CA LEU A 376 -16.80 14.17 -3.69
C LEU A 376 -17.84 13.07 -3.84
N MET A 377 -17.83 12.05 -3.00
CA MET A 377 -18.77 10.92 -3.09
C MET A 377 -20.19 11.30 -2.69
N THR A 378 -20.41 12.30 -1.84
CA THR A 378 -21.75 12.84 -1.56
C THR A 378 -22.26 13.79 -2.64
N GLY A 379 -21.34 14.36 -3.46
CA GLY A 379 -21.65 15.42 -4.40
C GLY A 379 -21.69 16.82 -3.76
N GLU A 380 -21.34 16.96 -2.48
CA GLU A 380 -21.18 18.27 -1.81
C GLU A 380 -20.00 19.05 -2.39
N LEU A 381 -18.98 18.33 -2.88
CA LEU A 381 -17.85 18.90 -3.60
C LEU A 381 -17.90 18.48 -5.07
N HIS A 382 -17.70 19.43 -5.99
CA HIS A 382 -17.58 19.17 -7.39
C HIS A 382 -16.12 19.15 -7.86
N ALA A 383 -15.82 18.34 -8.89
CA ALA A 383 -14.45 18.22 -9.41
C ALA A 383 -13.86 19.58 -9.82
N ALA A 384 -14.68 20.51 -10.34
CA ALA A 384 -14.22 21.85 -10.73
C ALA A 384 -13.67 22.68 -9.56
N ASP A 385 -14.12 22.43 -8.33
CA ASP A 385 -13.72 23.19 -7.13
C ASP A 385 -12.47 22.63 -6.46
N LEU A 386 -12.00 21.46 -6.90
CA LEU A 386 -10.89 20.74 -6.29
C LEU A 386 -9.60 21.56 -6.12
N PRO A 387 -9.13 22.35 -7.10
CA PRO A 387 -7.90 23.13 -6.93
C PRO A 387 -7.95 24.08 -5.72
N ALA A 388 -9.09 24.75 -5.50
CA ALA A 388 -9.27 25.68 -4.39
C ALA A 388 -9.33 24.94 -3.05
N VAL A 389 -10.15 23.90 -2.95
CA VAL A 389 -10.28 23.07 -1.72
C VAL A 389 -8.96 22.37 -1.37
N TRP A 390 -8.24 21.90 -2.38
CA TRP A 390 -6.93 21.32 -2.19
C TRP A 390 -5.93 22.32 -1.60
N ALA A 391 -5.84 23.53 -2.19
CA ALA A 391 -4.94 24.58 -1.72
C ALA A 391 -5.28 25.02 -0.28
N GLU A 392 -6.57 25.15 0.05
CA GLU A 392 -7.03 25.46 1.40
C GLU A 392 -6.58 24.39 2.41
N LYS A 393 -6.88 23.10 2.14
CA LYS A 393 -6.48 22.00 3.05
C LYS A 393 -4.96 21.85 3.18
N MET A 394 -4.18 22.08 2.10
CA MET A 394 -2.70 22.06 2.17
C MET A 394 -2.17 23.15 3.08
N ARG A 395 -2.74 24.35 3.02
CA ARG A 395 -2.39 25.46 3.92
C ARG A 395 -2.76 25.14 5.37
N ASP A 396 -3.97 24.66 5.58
CA ASP A 396 -4.52 24.42 6.93
C ASP A 396 -3.80 23.28 7.66
N TYR A 397 -3.42 22.21 6.94
CA TYR A 397 -2.83 21.01 7.56
C TYR A 397 -1.30 21.03 7.58
N LEU A 398 -0.69 21.57 6.54
CA LEU A 398 0.75 21.52 6.33
C LEU A 398 1.44 22.90 6.38
N GLY A 399 0.65 23.99 6.38
CA GLY A 399 1.19 25.33 6.30
C GLY A 399 1.88 25.66 4.95
N VAL A 400 1.50 24.96 3.87
CA VAL A 400 2.17 25.06 2.57
C VAL A 400 1.24 25.69 1.54
N GLU A 401 1.72 26.73 0.86
CA GLU A 401 0.99 27.36 -0.26
C GLU A 401 1.18 26.54 -1.54
N VAL A 402 0.08 26.20 -2.20
CA VAL A 402 0.08 25.46 -3.48
C VAL A 402 0.20 26.45 -4.64
N PRO A 403 1.30 26.45 -5.39
CA PRO A 403 1.55 27.46 -6.42
C PRO A 403 0.89 27.16 -7.76
N ASP A 404 0.55 25.89 -8.02
CA ASP A 404 0.01 25.43 -9.29
C ASP A 404 -0.67 24.06 -9.14
N ASP A 405 -1.49 23.66 -10.13
CA ASP A 405 -2.24 22.41 -10.11
C ASP A 405 -1.34 21.16 -10.22
N THR A 406 -0.21 21.28 -10.91
CA THR A 406 0.76 20.17 -11.08
C THR A 406 1.34 19.72 -9.75
N ARG A 407 1.65 20.67 -8.86
CA ARG A 407 2.13 20.42 -7.49
C ARG A 407 1.00 20.36 -6.47
N GLY A 408 -0.24 20.58 -6.91
CA GLY A 408 -1.47 20.47 -6.14
C GLY A 408 -2.27 19.23 -6.53
N VAL A 409 -3.47 19.46 -7.02
CA VAL A 409 -4.52 18.45 -7.30
C VAL A 409 -4.13 17.43 -8.37
N LEU A 410 -3.19 17.74 -9.27
CA LEU A 410 -2.73 16.83 -10.33
C LEU A 410 -1.56 15.92 -9.94
N GLN A 411 -1.11 15.93 -8.68
CA GLN A 411 0.07 15.16 -8.31
C GLN A 411 -0.13 13.65 -8.24
N ASP A 412 -1.37 13.17 -8.00
CA ASP A 412 -1.67 11.75 -7.82
C ASP A 412 -2.43 11.14 -8.99
N VAL A 413 -2.03 9.95 -9.40
CA VAL A 413 -2.65 9.18 -10.49
C VAL A 413 -3.95 8.48 -10.10
N HIS A 414 -4.21 8.31 -8.80
CA HIS A 414 -5.24 7.44 -8.23
C HIS A 414 -6.62 7.66 -8.83
N TRP A 415 -7.08 8.88 -8.89
CA TRP A 415 -8.42 9.19 -9.38
C TRP A 415 -8.60 8.90 -10.87
N SER A 416 -7.53 9.09 -11.68
CA SER A 416 -7.58 8.74 -13.11
C SER A 416 -7.70 7.23 -13.34
N GLN A 417 -7.34 6.43 -12.33
CA GLN A 417 -7.46 4.96 -12.31
C GLN A 417 -8.70 4.48 -11.55
N GLY A 418 -9.57 5.38 -11.10
CA GLY A 418 -10.77 5.05 -10.35
C GLY A 418 -10.48 4.50 -8.93
N TYR A 419 -9.29 4.74 -8.38
CA TYR A 419 -8.96 4.38 -7.01
C TYR A 419 -9.50 5.42 -6.03
N VAL A 420 -10.80 5.33 -5.72
CA VAL A 420 -11.47 6.11 -4.68
C VAL A 420 -11.64 5.21 -3.45
N GLY A 421 -11.25 5.67 -2.27
CA GLY A 421 -11.27 4.87 -1.03
C GLY A 421 -9.94 4.17 -0.71
N SER A 422 -8.92 4.29 -1.56
CA SER A 422 -7.61 3.66 -1.33
C SER A 422 -6.69 4.50 -0.44
N PHE A 423 -6.78 5.83 -0.45
CA PHE A 423 -5.88 6.70 0.33
C PHE A 423 -5.85 6.39 1.83
N PRO A 424 -6.97 6.11 2.52
CA PRO A 424 -6.94 5.79 3.94
C PRO A 424 -6.03 4.64 4.30
N THR A 425 -5.82 3.67 3.40
CA THR A 425 -5.03 2.46 3.67
C THR A 425 -3.57 2.78 3.99
N TYR A 426 -3.01 3.87 3.48
CA TYR A 426 -1.65 4.31 3.77
C TYR A 426 -1.49 4.73 5.24
N THR A 427 -2.40 5.56 5.76
CA THR A 427 -2.41 5.95 7.19
C THR A 427 -2.74 4.77 8.10
N LEU A 428 -3.72 3.95 7.70
CA LEU A 428 -4.06 2.73 8.44
C LEU A 428 -2.86 1.79 8.50
N GLY A 429 -2.09 1.68 7.42
CA GLY A 429 -0.84 0.93 7.37
C GLY A 429 0.20 1.44 8.37
N ASN A 430 0.43 2.75 8.46
CA ASN A 430 1.33 3.35 9.44
C ASN A 430 0.93 2.99 10.88
N ILE A 431 -0.36 3.09 11.20
CA ILE A 431 -0.90 2.78 12.54
C ILE A 431 -0.73 1.28 12.84
N MET A 432 -1.22 0.42 11.94
CA MET A 432 -1.14 -1.04 12.12
C MET A 432 0.30 -1.53 12.21
N GLY A 433 1.20 -1.01 11.37
CA GLY A 433 2.61 -1.35 11.38
C GLY A 433 3.28 -1.03 12.71
N SER A 434 3.02 0.16 13.26
CA SER A 434 3.55 0.56 14.58
C SER A 434 2.94 -0.25 15.71
N GLN A 435 1.65 -0.56 15.66
CA GLN A 435 0.96 -1.36 16.66
C GLN A 435 1.49 -2.81 16.67
N LEU A 436 1.70 -3.41 15.50
CA LEU A 436 2.32 -4.73 15.35
C LEU A 436 3.77 -4.72 15.82
N PHE A 437 4.54 -3.69 15.47
CA PHE A 437 5.93 -3.55 15.89
C PHE A 437 6.06 -3.41 17.41
N ALA A 438 5.24 -2.56 18.04
CA ALA A 438 5.20 -2.43 19.49
C ALA A 438 4.91 -3.77 20.19
N LYS A 439 3.99 -4.58 19.61
CA LYS A 439 3.71 -5.92 20.10
C LYS A 439 4.90 -6.87 19.91
N ALA A 440 5.54 -6.84 18.74
CA ALA A 440 6.73 -7.65 18.45
C ALA A 440 7.87 -7.39 19.44
N LEU A 441 8.09 -6.13 19.83
CA LEU A 441 9.10 -5.74 20.82
C LEU A 441 8.88 -6.35 22.22
N THR A 442 7.67 -6.79 22.54
CA THR A 442 7.41 -7.51 23.79
C THR A 442 7.97 -8.94 23.80
N VAL A 443 8.41 -9.45 22.64
CA VAL A 443 9.04 -10.76 22.50
C VAL A 443 10.55 -10.61 22.70
N PRO A 444 11.14 -11.20 23.75
CA PRO A 444 12.56 -10.93 24.12
C PRO A 444 13.56 -11.15 22.99
N GLY A 445 13.38 -12.18 22.17
CA GLY A 445 14.26 -12.48 21.04
C GLY A 445 14.19 -11.43 19.92
N VAL A 446 13.03 -10.78 19.72
CA VAL A 446 12.84 -9.74 18.71
C VAL A 446 13.60 -8.46 19.10
N ALA A 447 13.38 -7.95 20.30
CA ALA A 447 14.05 -6.73 20.76
C ALA A 447 15.59 -6.92 20.79
N ALA A 448 16.08 -8.03 21.34
CA ALA A 448 17.51 -8.33 21.36
C ALA A 448 18.11 -8.50 19.96
N GLY A 449 17.37 -9.09 19.03
CA GLY A 449 17.79 -9.23 17.63
C GLY A 449 17.98 -7.88 16.95
N LEU A 450 17.01 -6.98 17.10
CA LEU A 450 17.06 -5.62 16.52
C LEU A 450 18.26 -4.81 17.07
N GLU A 451 18.59 -4.95 18.36
CA GLU A 451 19.78 -4.31 18.96
C GLU A 451 21.10 -4.82 18.35
N LEU A 452 21.11 -6.01 17.80
CA LEU A 452 22.29 -6.63 17.19
C LEU A 452 22.29 -6.61 15.66
N GLY A 453 21.24 -6.07 15.02
CA GLY A 453 21.07 -6.12 13.56
C GLY A 453 20.67 -7.50 13.03
N HIS A 454 20.12 -8.36 13.89
CA HIS A 454 19.60 -9.68 13.53
C HIS A 454 18.08 -9.59 13.37
N TYR A 455 17.61 -9.48 12.14
CA TYR A 455 16.19 -9.22 11.81
C TYR A 455 15.33 -10.49 11.75
N ALA A 456 15.94 -11.68 11.67
CA ALA A 456 15.21 -12.95 11.55
C ALA A 456 14.16 -13.17 12.67
N PRO A 457 14.42 -12.87 13.97
CA PRO A 457 13.39 -13.04 15.00
C PRO A 457 12.13 -12.17 14.75
N LEU A 458 12.28 -10.95 14.27
CA LEU A 458 11.16 -10.09 13.90
C LEU A 458 10.41 -10.66 12.68
N LYS A 459 11.15 -11.00 11.62
CA LYS A 459 10.58 -11.56 10.39
C LYS A 459 9.83 -12.86 10.65
N ASP A 460 10.38 -13.76 11.48
CA ASP A 460 9.76 -15.04 11.80
C ASP A 460 8.51 -14.85 12.65
N TRP A 461 8.53 -13.92 13.62
CA TRP A 461 7.35 -13.54 14.40
C TRP A 461 6.25 -12.96 13.50
N LEU A 462 6.59 -12.03 12.59
CA LEU A 462 5.63 -11.48 11.62
C LEU A 462 5.08 -12.57 10.69
N THR A 463 5.91 -13.52 10.28
CA THR A 463 5.47 -14.65 9.45
C THR A 463 4.47 -15.52 10.21
N ASP A 464 4.73 -15.83 11.48
CA ASP A 464 3.84 -16.68 12.30
C ASP A 464 2.55 -15.95 12.67
N GLN A 465 2.62 -14.68 13.03
CA GLN A 465 1.48 -13.94 13.55
C GLN A 465 0.63 -13.26 12.45
N VAL A 466 1.24 -12.89 11.32
CA VAL A 466 0.60 -12.09 10.27
C VAL A 466 0.64 -12.79 8.91
N TYR A 467 1.85 -13.02 8.35
CA TYR A 467 2.00 -13.35 6.94
C TYR A 467 1.36 -14.67 6.54
N ARG A 468 1.58 -15.73 7.36
CA ARG A 468 1.09 -17.08 7.07
C ARG A 468 -0.40 -17.17 6.86
N HIS A 469 -1.16 -16.21 7.40
CA HIS A 469 -2.62 -16.26 7.38
C HIS A 469 -3.21 -15.80 6.04
N GLY A 470 -2.42 -15.10 5.21
CA GLY A 470 -2.95 -14.55 3.97
C GLY A 470 -4.16 -13.65 4.23
N ARG A 471 -5.19 -13.80 3.43
CA ARG A 471 -6.48 -13.10 3.56
C ARG A 471 -7.51 -13.81 4.48
N ARG A 472 -7.06 -14.74 5.31
CA ARG A 472 -7.95 -15.53 6.16
C ARG A 472 -8.74 -14.70 7.17
N PHE A 473 -8.14 -13.62 7.66
CA PHE A 473 -8.73 -12.72 8.64
C PHE A 473 -8.89 -11.33 8.03
N THR A 474 -9.91 -10.60 8.46
CA THR A 474 -9.96 -9.15 8.22
C THR A 474 -8.84 -8.46 9.00
N PRO A 475 -8.44 -7.22 8.61
CA PRO A 475 -7.43 -6.47 9.35
C PRO A 475 -7.76 -6.30 10.84
N ALA A 476 -9.03 -6.02 11.16
CA ALA A 476 -9.50 -5.85 12.55
C ALA A 476 -9.38 -7.15 13.35
N GLU A 477 -9.77 -8.29 12.78
CA GLU A 477 -9.63 -9.61 13.41
C GLU A 477 -8.16 -9.98 13.61
N LEU A 478 -7.31 -9.70 12.62
CA LEU A 478 -5.88 -9.99 12.70
C LEU A 478 -5.19 -9.13 13.78
N LEU A 479 -5.48 -7.82 13.82
CA LEU A 479 -4.96 -6.94 14.87
C LEU A 479 -5.40 -7.41 16.26
N LEU A 480 -6.70 -7.66 16.45
CA LEU A 480 -7.22 -8.12 17.74
C LEU A 480 -6.54 -9.44 18.18
N ARG A 481 -6.37 -10.37 17.25
CA ARG A 481 -5.71 -11.65 17.50
C ARG A 481 -4.25 -11.49 17.93
N VAL A 482 -3.50 -10.61 17.25
CA VAL A 482 -2.06 -10.45 17.46
C VAL A 482 -1.76 -9.54 18.65
N THR A 483 -2.46 -8.42 18.77
CA THR A 483 -2.16 -7.38 19.76
C THR A 483 -3.03 -7.44 21.01
N GLY A 484 -4.22 -8.07 20.90
CA GLY A 484 -5.23 -8.08 21.94
C GLY A 484 -6.12 -6.83 21.95
N THR A 485 -5.92 -5.90 21.02
CA THR A 485 -6.67 -4.64 20.88
C THR A 485 -7.10 -4.40 19.44
N GLY A 486 -8.12 -3.59 19.23
CA GLY A 486 -8.47 -3.08 17.91
C GLY A 486 -7.45 -2.06 17.41
N LEU A 487 -7.78 -1.39 16.31
CA LEU A 487 -6.93 -0.34 15.73
C LEU A 487 -6.75 0.82 16.72
N ASP A 488 -5.51 1.10 17.12
CA ASP A 488 -5.12 2.15 18.07
C ASP A 488 -3.93 2.95 17.53
N PRO A 489 -4.09 4.25 17.29
CA PRO A 489 -2.99 5.10 16.83
C PRO A 489 -1.98 5.47 17.93
N ALA A 490 -2.20 5.10 19.22
CA ALA A 490 -1.30 5.49 20.30
C ALA A 490 0.14 5.02 20.09
N PRO A 491 0.44 3.74 19.80
CA PRO A 491 1.82 3.30 19.59
C PRO A 491 2.53 4.05 18.47
N TYR A 492 1.79 4.41 17.41
CA TYR A 492 2.33 5.18 16.29
C TYR A 492 2.69 6.62 16.71
N LEU A 493 1.77 7.29 17.40
CA LEU A 493 1.97 8.68 17.85
C LEU A 493 3.06 8.80 18.91
N ASP A 494 3.12 7.85 19.84
CA ASP A 494 4.14 7.81 20.89
C ASP A 494 5.54 7.63 20.30
N ASP A 495 5.68 6.77 19.30
CA ASP A 495 6.94 6.54 18.59
C ASP A 495 7.38 7.76 17.78
N LEU A 496 6.46 8.44 17.07
CA LEU A 496 6.75 9.68 16.35
C LEU A 496 7.17 10.80 17.31
N ALA A 497 6.51 10.93 18.46
CA ALA A 497 6.89 11.91 19.48
C ALA A 497 8.31 11.65 20.02
N ALA A 498 8.62 10.40 20.35
CA ALA A 498 9.94 10.00 20.81
C ALA A 498 11.02 10.23 19.74
N LYS A 499 10.70 9.95 18.46
CA LYS A 499 11.59 10.21 17.34
C LYS A 499 11.89 11.71 17.19
N VAL A 500 10.86 12.57 17.24
CA VAL A 500 11.04 14.03 17.19
C VAL A 500 11.94 14.51 18.32
N ASP A 501 11.71 14.04 19.57
CA ASP A 501 12.54 14.41 20.71
C ASP A 501 14.01 14.02 20.50
N ALA A 502 14.26 12.84 19.96
CA ALA A 502 15.62 12.38 19.66
C ALA A 502 16.28 13.13 18.47
N LEU A 503 15.49 13.62 17.50
CA LEU A 503 16.01 14.37 16.36
C LEU A 503 16.46 15.79 16.74
N ILE A 504 15.75 16.43 17.70
CA ILE A 504 16.04 17.81 18.12
C ILE A 504 17.00 17.89 19.32
N ALA A 505 17.25 16.77 20.02
CA ALA A 505 18.25 16.68 21.08
C ALA A 505 19.67 16.73 20.52
#